data_274cb2849edec53c9375ee275fb8c957
#
_entry.id   274cb2849edec53c9375ee275fb8c957
#
_cell.length_a   1.000
_cell.length_b   1.000
_cell.length_c   1.000
_cell.angle_alpha   90.00
_cell.angle_beta   90.00
_cell.angle_gamma   90.00
#
_symmetry.space_group_name_H-M   'P 1'
#
loop_
_entity.id
_entity.type
_entity.pdbx_description
1 polymer ?
#
loop_
_entity_poly.entity_id
_entity_poly.type
_entity_poly.pdbx_seq_one_letter_code
_entity_poly.pdbx_strand_id
1 'polypeptide(L)'
;MKAERLRKLRAAGWKAGNARDFLKLSDEEAMLVELKLSLADALKLMRKKRGMSQIELAERMGSSQSRVAKIEAGDASVSFDLIIRAFLAAGASRVEAAFHLGCEAALDFDGPRGALGPGQEQVDLGTATAAVEMALP
;
A
#
# COMPACT_ATOMS: atom_id res chain seq x y z
N MET A 1 5.14 -9.51 21.00
CA MET A 1 5.97 -10.41 21.85
C MET A 1 5.92 -9.90 23.29
N LYS A 2 5.74 -10.79 24.28
CA LYS A 2 5.68 -10.36 25.69
C LYS A 2 7.07 -9.82 26.10
N ALA A 3 7.11 -8.67 26.77
CA ALA A 3 8.32 -7.97 27.17
C ALA A 3 9.33 -8.84 27.96
N GLU A 4 8.80 -9.80 28.73
CA GLU A 4 9.59 -10.76 29.49
C GLU A 4 10.39 -11.74 28.60
N ARG A 5 9.81 -12.16 27.47
CA ARG A 5 10.48 -13.04 26.49
C ARG A 5 11.60 -12.31 25.77
N LEU A 6 11.40 -11.03 25.44
CA LEU A 6 12.42 -10.16 24.88
C LEU A 6 13.60 -9.97 25.85
N ARG A 7 13.31 -9.79 27.15
CA ARG A 7 14.33 -9.66 28.19
C ARG A 7 15.16 -10.91 28.35
N LYS A 8 14.54 -12.10 28.33
CA LYS A 8 15.23 -13.40 28.38
C LYS A 8 16.13 -13.64 27.16
N LEU A 9 15.65 -13.30 25.97
CA LEU A 9 16.44 -13.40 24.75
C LEU A 9 17.65 -12.46 24.76
N ARG A 10 17.49 -11.22 25.23
CA ARG A 10 18.62 -10.27 25.37
C ARG A 10 19.64 -10.76 26.39
N ALA A 11 19.19 -11.33 27.51
CA ALA A 11 20.07 -11.91 28.52
C ALA A 11 20.85 -13.14 28.00
N ALA A 12 20.30 -13.86 27.03
CA ALA A 12 20.94 -14.98 26.34
C ALA A 12 21.85 -14.53 25.16
N GLY A 13 22.14 -13.23 25.05
CA GLY A 13 23.04 -12.67 24.02
C GLY A 13 22.37 -12.42 22.66
N TRP A 14 21.07 -12.62 22.54
CA TRP A 14 20.32 -12.32 21.31
C TRP A 14 20.09 -10.82 21.16
N LYS A 15 20.47 -10.27 20.03
CA LYS A 15 20.14 -8.89 19.68
C LYS A 15 18.70 -8.83 19.18
N ALA A 16 17.81 -8.33 20.02
CA ALA A 16 16.46 -7.99 19.62
C ALA A 16 16.48 -6.55 19.10
N GLY A 17 16.52 -6.40 17.81
CA GLY A 17 16.40 -5.14 17.07
C GLY A 17 15.28 -5.24 16.07
N ASN A 18 15.01 -4.14 15.39
CA ASN A 18 14.09 -4.15 14.27
C ASN A 18 14.81 -4.64 13.00
N ALA A 19 14.06 -5.02 11.95
CA ALA A 19 14.64 -5.52 10.71
C ALA A 19 15.63 -4.53 10.07
N ARG A 20 15.42 -3.23 10.26
CA ARG A 20 16.28 -2.14 9.82
C ARG A 20 17.68 -2.21 10.45
N ASP A 21 17.76 -2.46 11.77
CA ASP A 21 19.03 -2.55 12.50
C ASP A 21 19.82 -3.79 12.08
N PHE A 22 19.12 -4.87 11.77
CA PHE A 22 19.71 -6.14 11.34
C PHE A 22 20.26 -6.09 9.92
N LEU A 23 19.51 -5.48 9.01
CA LEU A 23 19.81 -5.47 7.57
C LEU A 23 20.66 -4.26 7.16
N LYS A 24 20.94 -3.34 8.10
CA LYS A 24 21.67 -2.08 7.83
C LYS A 24 21.08 -1.31 6.63
N LEU A 25 19.77 -1.29 6.55
CA LEU A 25 19.05 -0.60 5.49
C LEU A 25 19.20 0.91 5.64
N SER A 26 19.30 1.61 4.53
CA SER A 26 19.12 3.06 4.50
C SER A 26 17.69 3.44 4.91
N ASP A 27 17.46 4.70 5.24
CA ASP A 27 16.13 5.19 5.60
C ASP A 27 15.12 4.98 4.46
N GLU A 28 15.55 5.16 3.24
CA GLU A 28 14.75 4.94 2.03
C GLU A 28 14.41 3.47 1.82
N GLU A 29 15.39 2.58 1.98
CA GLU A 29 15.17 1.13 1.84
C GLU A 29 14.25 0.59 2.94
N ALA A 30 14.39 1.08 4.17
CA ALA A 30 13.50 0.72 5.27
C ALA A 30 12.06 1.16 4.98
N MET A 31 11.87 2.39 4.47
CA MET A 31 10.57 2.91 4.09
C MET A 31 9.94 2.09 2.96
N LEU A 32 10.71 1.70 1.95
CA LEU A 32 10.23 0.86 0.86
C LEU A 32 9.76 -0.52 1.35
N VAL A 33 10.50 -1.13 2.28
CA VAL A 33 10.12 -2.42 2.89
C VAL A 33 8.82 -2.27 3.69
N GLU A 34 8.71 -1.25 4.53
CA GLU A 34 7.51 -0.98 5.33
C GLU A 34 6.29 -0.74 4.44
N LEU A 35 6.46 0.04 3.38
CA LEU A 35 5.39 0.31 2.41
C LEU A 35 4.93 -0.97 1.70
N LYS A 36 5.86 -1.82 1.26
CA LYS A 36 5.52 -3.12 0.66
C LYS A 36 4.74 -4.02 1.62
N LEU A 37 5.16 -4.10 2.88
CA LEU A 37 4.49 -4.92 3.89
C LEU A 37 3.07 -4.40 4.16
N SER A 38 2.91 -3.09 4.30
CA SER A 38 1.60 -2.46 4.50
C SER A 38 0.65 -2.72 3.33
N LEU A 39 1.15 -2.63 2.10
CA LEU A 39 0.37 -2.93 0.91
C LEU A 39 0.00 -4.42 0.81
N ALA A 40 0.92 -5.31 1.16
CA ALA A 40 0.66 -6.75 1.17
C ALA A 40 -0.46 -7.12 2.16
N ASP A 41 -0.42 -6.56 3.36
CA ASP A 41 -1.45 -6.75 4.39
C ASP A 41 -2.80 -6.16 3.96
N ALA A 42 -2.80 -4.97 3.38
CA ALA A 42 -4.00 -4.33 2.86
C ALA A 42 -4.65 -5.14 1.73
N LEU A 43 -3.85 -5.67 0.80
CA LEU A 43 -4.33 -6.55 -0.26
C LEU A 43 -4.97 -7.82 0.30
N LYS A 44 -4.30 -8.47 1.24
CA LYS A 44 -4.81 -9.68 1.91
C LYS A 44 -6.13 -9.42 2.63
N LEU A 45 -6.23 -8.28 3.33
CA LEU A 45 -7.45 -7.88 4.02
C LEU A 45 -8.59 -7.61 3.02
N MET A 46 -8.31 -6.89 1.93
CA MET A 46 -9.27 -6.59 0.89
C MET A 46 -9.79 -7.86 0.22
N ARG A 47 -8.89 -8.77 -0.14
CA ARG A 47 -9.26 -10.06 -0.72
C ARG A 47 -10.19 -10.84 0.21
N LYS A 48 -9.86 -10.94 1.49
CA LYS A 48 -10.67 -11.64 2.50
C LYS A 48 -12.04 -10.98 2.68
N LYS A 49 -12.10 -9.66 2.74
CA LYS A 49 -13.38 -8.92 2.85
C LYS A 49 -14.31 -9.17 1.68
N ARG A 50 -13.76 -9.44 0.50
CA ARG A 50 -14.52 -9.78 -0.71
C ARG A 50 -14.81 -11.26 -0.85
N GLY A 51 -14.46 -12.08 0.14
CA GLY A 51 -14.67 -13.53 0.13
C GLY A 51 -13.87 -14.28 -0.94
N MET A 52 -12.78 -13.68 -1.43
CA MET A 52 -11.99 -14.19 -2.54
C MET A 52 -10.83 -15.07 -2.01
N SER A 53 -10.61 -16.23 -2.63
CA SER A 53 -9.45 -17.08 -2.35
C SER A 53 -8.20 -16.56 -3.07
N GLN A 54 -7.01 -17.04 -2.66
CA GLN A 54 -5.78 -16.72 -3.37
C GLN A 54 -5.78 -17.28 -4.80
N ILE A 55 -6.44 -18.41 -5.02
CA ILE A 55 -6.59 -19.04 -6.35
C ILE A 55 -7.42 -18.13 -7.26
N GLU A 56 -8.56 -17.66 -6.78
CA GLU A 56 -9.42 -16.74 -7.54
C GLU A 56 -8.73 -15.42 -7.88
N LEU A 57 -7.97 -14.87 -6.94
CA LEU A 57 -7.17 -13.67 -7.22
C LEU A 57 -6.09 -13.97 -8.27
N ALA A 58 -5.43 -15.12 -8.18
CA ALA A 58 -4.43 -15.54 -9.15
C ALA A 58 -5.03 -15.68 -10.57
N GLU A 59 -6.20 -16.29 -10.69
CA GLU A 59 -6.92 -16.42 -11.95
C GLU A 59 -7.26 -15.05 -12.56
N ARG A 60 -7.76 -14.12 -11.74
CA ARG A 60 -8.05 -12.74 -12.18
C ARG A 60 -6.81 -11.97 -12.63
N MET A 61 -5.67 -12.27 -12.03
CA MET A 61 -4.38 -11.67 -12.40
C MET A 61 -3.74 -12.36 -13.62
N GLY A 62 -4.28 -13.48 -14.09
CA GLY A 62 -3.59 -14.34 -15.06
C GLY A 62 -2.25 -14.86 -14.53
N SER A 63 -2.21 -15.23 -13.26
CA SER A 63 -0.99 -15.60 -12.53
C SER A 63 -1.19 -16.90 -11.72
N SER A 64 -0.19 -17.28 -10.93
CA SER A 64 -0.24 -18.46 -10.07
C SER A 64 -0.60 -18.10 -8.63
N GLN A 65 -1.25 -19.05 -7.92
CA GLN A 65 -1.55 -18.92 -6.50
C GLN A 65 -0.28 -18.70 -5.66
N SER A 66 0.82 -19.35 -6.01
CA SER A 66 2.11 -19.18 -5.32
C SER A 66 2.64 -17.75 -5.44
N ARG A 67 2.40 -17.08 -6.57
CA ARG A 67 2.76 -15.68 -6.76
C ARG A 67 1.90 -14.76 -5.89
N VAL A 68 0.60 -15.01 -5.81
CA VAL A 68 -0.30 -14.27 -4.91
C VAL A 68 0.12 -14.46 -3.45
N ALA A 69 0.47 -15.67 -3.04
CA ALA A 69 0.98 -15.94 -1.70
C ALA A 69 2.26 -15.15 -1.38
N LYS A 70 3.18 -15.02 -2.34
CA LYS A 70 4.39 -14.19 -2.20
C LYS A 70 4.05 -12.70 -2.09
N ILE A 71 3.10 -12.21 -2.87
CA ILE A 71 2.64 -10.81 -2.79
C ILE A 71 2.10 -10.53 -1.40
N GLU A 72 1.21 -11.38 -0.88
CA GLU A 72 0.60 -11.21 0.44
C GLU A 72 1.59 -11.44 1.61
N ALA A 73 2.69 -12.15 1.36
CA ALA A 73 3.76 -12.31 2.34
C ALA A 73 4.75 -11.13 2.37
N GLY A 74 4.64 -10.18 1.43
CA GLY A 74 5.58 -9.06 1.32
C GLY A 74 6.97 -9.48 0.87
N ASP A 75 7.08 -10.54 0.04
CA ASP A 75 8.35 -11.06 -0.44
C ASP A 75 9.15 -9.97 -1.17
N ALA A 76 10.46 -9.93 -0.91
CA ALA A 76 11.36 -8.92 -1.46
C ALA A 76 11.42 -8.95 -3.01
N SER A 77 11.21 -10.11 -3.62
CA SER A 77 11.20 -10.28 -5.08
C SER A 77 9.98 -9.68 -5.77
N VAL A 78 8.95 -9.32 -5.01
CA VAL A 78 7.71 -8.75 -5.54
C VAL A 78 7.90 -7.25 -5.82
N SER A 79 7.59 -6.82 -7.04
CA SER A 79 7.61 -5.40 -7.40
C SER A 79 6.34 -4.67 -6.96
N PHE A 80 6.44 -3.35 -6.79
CA PHE A 80 5.27 -2.52 -6.50
C PHE A 80 4.21 -2.60 -7.61
N ASP A 81 4.62 -2.62 -8.86
CA ASP A 81 3.73 -2.78 -10.01
C ASP A 81 2.86 -4.05 -9.88
N LEU A 82 3.47 -5.16 -9.47
CA LEU A 82 2.77 -6.41 -9.28
C LEU A 82 1.75 -6.35 -8.14
N ILE A 83 2.08 -5.64 -7.05
CA ILE A 83 1.15 -5.42 -5.94
C ILE A 83 -0.04 -4.58 -6.41
N ILE A 84 0.19 -3.51 -7.16
CA ILE A 84 -0.88 -2.67 -7.70
C ILE A 84 -1.78 -3.45 -8.64
N ARG A 85 -1.22 -4.27 -9.53
CA ARG A 85 -2.01 -5.17 -10.40
C ARG A 85 -2.88 -6.13 -9.58
N ALA A 86 -2.37 -6.64 -8.47
CA ALA A 86 -3.14 -7.49 -7.57
C ALA A 86 -4.31 -6.74 -6.93
N PHE A 87 -4.12 -5.48 -6.51
CA PHE A 87 -5.20 -4.64 -6.01
C PHE A 87 -6.30 -4.43 -7.05
N LEU A 88 -5.94 -4.11 -8.28
CA LEU A 88 -6.89 -3.91 -9.38
C LEU A 88 -7.62 -5.21 -9.71
N ALA A 89 -6.93 -6.34 -9.73
CA ALA A 89 -7.53 -7.66 -9.95
C ALA A 89 -8.47 -8.07 -8.80
N ALA A 90 -8.17 -7.68 -7.57
CA ALA A 90 -9.06 -7.84 -6.42
C ALA A 90 -10.30 -6.94 -6.51
N GLY A 91 -10.38 -6.06 -7.51
CA GLY A 91 -11.49 -5.15 -7.75
C GLY A 91 -11.39 -3.83 -6.98
N ALA A 92 -10.19 -3.43 -6.56
CA ALA A 92 -9.98 -2.11 -6.01
C ALA A 92 -10.24 -1.03 -7.06
N SER A 93 -10.89 0.05 -6.64
CA SER A 93 -10.95 1.24 -7.46
C SER A 93 -9.59 1.93 -7.52
N ARG A 94 -9.39 2.80 -8.51
CA ARG A 94 -8.15 3.61 -8.60
C ARG A 94 -7.92 4.43 -7.33
N VAL A 95 -8.98 4.92 -6.73
CA VAL A 95 -8.94 5.71 -5.49
C VAL A 95 -8.53 4.84 -4.30
N GLU A 96 -9.10 3.63 -4.17
CA GLU A 96 -8.70 2.69 -3.12
C GLU A 96 -7.25 2.25 -3.26
N ALA A 97 -6.79 1.98 -4.47
CA ALA A 97 -5.39 1.63 -4.72
C ALA A 97 -4.45 2.80 -4.37
N ALA A 98 -4.78 4.02 -4.76
CA ALA A 98 -4.01 5.22 -4.43
C ALA A 98 -4.02 5.51 -2.92
N PHE A 99 -5.14 5.28 -2.26
CA PHE A 99 -5.30 5.41 -0.82
C PHE A 99 -4.34 4.49 -0.05
N HIS A 100 -4.24 3.23 -0.44
CA HIS A 100 -3.31 2.29 0.20
C HIS A 100 -1.84 2.58 -0.15
N LEU A 101 -1.56 3.28 -1.25
CA LEU A 101 -0.20 3.66 -1.65
C LEU A 101 0.38 4.85 -0.88
N GLY A 102 -0.44 5.67 -0.25
CA GLY A 102 0.12 6.89 0.30
C GLY A 102 -0.67 7.57 1.39
N CYS A 103 -1.70 6.97 1.90
CA CYS A 103 -2.68 7.72 2.66
C CYS A 103 -3.09 7.17 4.01
N GLU A 104 -2.19 6.58 4.79
CA GLU A 104 -2.37 6.70 6.25
C GLU A 104 -2.33 8.18 6.68
N ALA A 105 -1.49 8.98 6.06
CA ALA A 105 -1.47 10.43 6.27
C ALA A 105 -2.75 11.15 5.81
N ALA A 106 -3.55 10.56 4.92
CA ALA A 106 -4.84 11.14 4.55
C ALA A 106 -6.00 10.60 5.39
N LEU A 107 -5.79 9.51 6.15
CA LEU A 107 -6.75 9.05 7.15
C LEU A 107 -6.67 9.87 8.44
N ASP A 108 -5.49 10.34 8.81
CA ASP A 108 -5.27 11.29 9.89
C ASP A 108 -5.54 12.73 9.46
N PHE A 109 -5.78 12.96 8.17
CA PHE A 109 -6.35 14.20 7.69
C PHE A 109 -7.86 14.17 8.01
N ASP A 110 -8.16 14.24 9.29
CA ASP A 110 -9.45 14.68 9.82
C ASP A 110 -9.56 16.22 9.68
N GLY A 111 -9.01 16.74 8.60
CA GLY A 111 -9.43 18.01 8.07
C GLY A 111 -10.89 17.82 7.64
N PRO A 112 -11.79 18.74 8.02
CA PRO A 112 -13.18 18.64 7.62
C PRO A 112 -13.20 18.41 6.11
N ARG A 113 -14.01 17.46 5.65
CA ARG A 113 -14.20 17.14 4.22
C ARG A 113 -14.72 18.34 3.41
N GLY A 114 -14.54 19.50 3.93
CA GLY A 114 -14.81 20.83 3.38
C GLY A 114 -13.67 21.79 3.59
N ALA A 115 -12.48 21.33 4.02
CA ALA A 115 -11.31 22.18 4.14
C ALA A 115 -10.46 22.24 2.87
N LEU A 116 -10.86 21.57 1.81
CA LEU A 116 -10.71 22.13 0.48
C LEU A 116 -11.64 23.35 0.50
N GLY A 117 -11.05 24.51 0.77
CA GLY A 117 -11.80 25.75 0.88
C GLY A 117 -12.76 25.90 -0.32
N PRO A 118 -13.88 26.60 -0.16
CA PRO A 118 -14.89 26.74 -1.20
C PRO A 118 -14.36 27.35 -2.52
N GLY A 119 -13.08 27.71 -2.57
CA GLY A 119 -12.39 28.16 -3.78
C GLY A 119 -11.56 27.12 -4.51
N GLN A 120 -11.36 25.92 -3.94
CA GLN A 120 -10.61 24.84 -4.63
C GLN A 120 -11.51 23.78 -5.23
N GLU A 121 -12.75 23.72 -4.82
CA GLU A 121 -13.78 22.86 -5.42
C GLU A 121 -14.23 23.37 -6.79
N GLN A 122 -13.82 24.59 -7.14
CA GLN A 122 -14.04 25.19 -8.44
C GLN A 122 -12.74 25.39 -9.25
N VAL A 123 -11.85 24.41 -9.24
CA VAL A 123 -11.05 24.19 -10.44
C VAL A 123 -12.03 23.56 -11.41
N ASP A 124 -12.82 24.43 -11.98
CA ASP A 124 -13.79 24.13 -12.99
C ASP A 124 -13.07 23.34 -14.08
N LEU A 125 -13.37 22.05 -14.17
CA LEU A 125 -12.88 21.19 -15.26
C LEU A 125 -13.26 21.82 -16.63
N GLY A 126 -14.28 22.66 -16.65
CA GLY A 126 -14.67 23.45 -17.80
C GLY A 126 -13.65 24.51 -18.20
N THR A 127 -13.02 25.20 -17.26
CA THR A 127 -11.97 26.18 -17.55
C THR A 127 -10.65 25.52 -17.96
N ALA A 128 -10.32 24.37 -17.41
CA ALA A 128 -9.15 23.62 -17.85
C ALA A 128 -9.35 23.06 -19.26
N THR A 129 -10.55 22.61 -19.58
CA THR A 129 -10.90 22.11 -20.91
C THR A 129 -10.92 23.27 -21.93
N ALA A 130 -11.46 24.41 -21.55
CA ALA A 130 -11.45 25.61 -22.39
C ALA A 130 -10.04 26.17 -22.64
N ALA A 131 -9.16 26.12 -21.64
CA ALA A 131 -7.77 26.53 -21.78
C ALA A 131 -6.98 25.59 -22.73
N VAL A 132 -7.27 24.29 -22.70
CA VAL A 132 -6.68 23.31 -23.62
C VAL A 132 -7.23 23.49 -25.04
N GLU A 133 -8.50 23.82 -25.17
CA GLU A 133 -9.13 24.04 -26.47
C GLU A 133 -8.64 25.31 -27.16
N MET A 134 -8.29 26.36 -26.37
CA MET A 134 -7.68 27.59 -26.88
C MET A 134 -6.18 27.44 -27.20
N ALA A 135 -5.51 26.43 -26.71
CA ALA A 135 -4.07 26.19 -26.95
C ALA A 135 -3.79 25.30 -28.15
N LEU A 136 -4.79 24.77 -28.82
CA LEU A 136 -4.65 24.03 -30.08
C LEU A 136 -4.86 25.01 -31.25
N PRO A 137 -3.85 25.07 -32.15
CA PRO A 137 -3.98 25.89 -33.37
C PRO A 137 -5.01 25.34 -34.34
#